data_4bec8e9a9f0d57c075fae8c892f516b8
#
_entry.id   4bec8e9a9f0d57c075fae8c892f516b8
#
_cell.length_a   1.000
_cell.length_b   1.000
_cell.length_c   1.000
_cell.angle_alpha   90.00
_cell.angle_beta   90.00
_cell.angle_gamma   90.00
#
_symmetry.space_group_name_H-M   'P 1'
#
loop_
_entity.id
_entity.type
_entity.pdbx_description
1 polymer ?
#
loop_
_entity_poly.entity_id
_entity_poly.type
_entity_poly.pdbx_seq_one_letter_code
_entity_poly.pdbx_strand_id
1 'polypeptide(L)'
;MLFRSYVCNVDEASAASGNSYVDAVREAVKDENAEILVIAAKTESEIAEIEDYDDRQMFLEELGLEESGVVRLIQGAYRLLGLQTFFTAGADECRAWTIRKGDKAPRAAGVIHSDFERGFIRAEVIKYDDYMTYKTEAAVRAAGKMGIEGKDYVVQDGDIMHFLFNV
;
A
#
# COMPACT_ATOMS: atom_id res chain seq x y z
N MET A 1 0.02 -19.50 12.52
CA MET A 1 0.12 -18.13 13.03
C MET A 1 -1.23 -17.47 12.84
N LEU A 2 -1.86 -16.99 13.90
CA LEU A 2 -3.15 -16.27 13.80
C LEU A 2 -2.83 -14.79 13.57
N PHE A 3 -3.33 -14.24 12.47
CA PHE A 3 -3.30 -12.78 12.21
C PHE A 3 -4.50 -12.16 12.92
N ARG A 4 -4.26 -11.17 13.76
CA ARG A 4 -5.32 -10.45 14.47
C ARG A 4 -5.12 -8.95 14.36
N SER A 5 -6.22 -8.23 14.17
CA SER A 5 -6.28 -6.79 14.35
C SER A 5 -7.35 -6.45 15.38
N TYR A 6 -7.05 -5.52 16.25
CA TYR A 6 -7.98 -4.96 17.22
C TYR A 6 -8.35 -3.56 16.77
N VAL A 7 -9.63 -3.32 16.56
CA VAL A 7 -10.15 -2.01 16.19
C VAL A 7 -10.81 -1.40 17.40
N CYS A 8 -10.20 -0.37 17.97
CA CYS A 8 -10.70 0.38 19.10
C CYS A 8 -11.55 1.54 18.58
N ASN A 9 -12.88 1.41 18.68
CA ASN A 9 -13.78 2.51 18.35
C ASN A 9 -13.82 3.50 19.50
N VAL A 10 -13.50 4.76 19.23
CA VAL A 10 -13.43 5.85 20.21
C VAL A 10 -14.30 7.03 19.79
N ASP A 11 -14.43 8.02 20.67
CA ASP A 11 -14.99 9.32 20.33
C ASP A 11 -14.01 10.15 19.48
N GLU A 12 -14.52 11.22 18.88
CA GLU A 12 -13.76 12.13 18.03
C GLU A 12 -12.54 12.72 18.73
N ALA A 13 -12.67 13.14 19.98
CA ALA A 13 -11.58 13.73 20.74
C ALA A 13 -10.41 12.76 20.99
N SER A 14 -10.69 11.47 20.95
CA SER A 14 -9.72 10.39 21.13
C SER A 14 -9.19 9.79 19.79
N ALA A 15 -9.67 10.28 18.65
CA ALA A 15 -9.38 9.70 17.34
C ALA A 15 -7.88 9.69 16.98
N ALA A 16 -7.17 10.77 17.32
CA ALA A 16 -5.74 10.92 17.02
C ALA A 16 -4.85 10.19 18.04
N SER A 17 -5.14 10.34 19.35
CA SER A 17 -4.24 9.88 20.43
C SER A 17 -4.70 8.60 21.13
N GLY A 18 -5.96 8.21 20.98
CA GLY A 18 -6.59 7.17 21.80
C GLY A 18 -6.99 7.68 23.18
N ASN A 19 -7.30 6.75 24.07
CA ASN A 19 -7.68 7.02 25.47
C ASN A 19 -7.22 5.84 26.36
N SER A 20 -7.51 5.95 27.68
CA SER A 20 -7.10 4.93 28.65
C SER A 20 -7.63 3.51 28.37
N TYR A 21 -8.75 3.37 27.67
CA TYR A 21 -9.26 2.07 27.25
C TYR A 21 -8.41 1.48 26.11
N VAL A 22 -7.97 2.32 25.18
CA VAL A 22 -7.03 1.92 24.12
C VAL A 22 -5.71 1.45 24.72
N ASP A 23 -5.20 2.16 25.73
CA ASP A 23 -3.96 1.78 26.41
C ASP A 23 -4.12 0.46 27.18
N ALA A 24 -5.28 0.20 27.77
CA ALA A 24 -5.60 -1.09 28.38
C ALA A 24 -5.62 -2.23 27.35
N VAL A 25 -6.14 -1.99 26.14
CA VAL A 25 -6.09 -2.96 25.05
C VAL A 25 -4.65 -3.20 24.62
N ARG A 26 -3.84 -2.15 24.40
CA ARG A 26 -2.42 -2.27 24.04
C ARG A 26 -1.66 -3.13 25.04
N GLU A 27 -1.86 -2.91 26.33
CA GLU A 27 -1.22 -3.69 27.39
C GLU A 27 -1.69 -5.16 27.38
N ALA A 28 -2.99 -5.38 27.20
CA ALA A 28 -3.57 -6.73 27.22
C ALA A 28 -3.06 -7.63 26.07
N VAL A 29 -2.73 -7.03 24.91
CA VAL A 29 -2.34 -7.78 23.72
C VAL A 29 -0.86 -7.58 23.32
N LYS A 30 -0.06 -6.97 24.18
CA LYS A 30 1.35 -6.64 23.91
C LYS A 30 2.22 -7.81 23.46
N ASP A 31 1.89 -9.02 23.93
CA ASP A 31 2.60 -10.25 23.60
C ASP A 31 2.04 -10.95 22.34
N GLU A 32 1.01 -10.37 21.73
CA GLU A 32 0.43 -10.85 20.48
C GLU A 32 1.07 -10.12 19.26
N ASN A 33 1.23 -10.86 18.17
CA ASN A 33 1.56 -10.23 16.88
C ASN A 33 0.26 -9.68 16.25
N ALA A 34 -0.24 -8.59 16.83
CA ALA A 34 -1.52 -7.99 16.45
C ALA A 34 -1.35 -6.52 16.06
N GLU A 35 -2.16 -6.07 15.12
CA GLU A 35 -2.28 -4.65 14.77
C GLU A 35 -3.38 -4.03 15.63
N ILE A 36 -3.12 -2.86 16.20
CA ILE A 36 -4.11 -2.10 16.99
C ILE A 36 -4.40 -0.81 16.25
N LEU A 37 -5.66 -0.64 15.92
CA LEU A 37 -6.19 0.53 15.19
C LEU A 37 -7.14 1.30 16.08
N VAL A 38 -6.97 2.62 16.13
CA VAL A 38 -7.88 3.54 16.79
C VAL A 38 -8.71 4.24 15.74
N ILE A 39 -10.02 4.12 15.81
CA ILE A 39 -10.96 4.65 14.82
C ILE A 39 -12.11 5.32 15.53
N ALA A 40 -12.49 6.53 15.14
CA ALA A 40 -13.73 7.18 15.52
C ALA A 40 -14.77 6.96 14.39
N ALA A 41 -15.54 5.88 14.48
CA ALA A 41 -16.40 5.43 13.38
C ALA A 41 -17.43 6.49 12.92
N LYS A 42 -17.92 7.33 13.83
CA LYS A 42 -18.80 8.45 13.49
C LYS A 42 -18.07 9.47 12.61
N THR A 43 -16.89 9.90 13.04
CA THR A 43 -16.04 10.83 12.29
C THR A 43 -15.61 10.27 10.93
N GLU A 44 -15.30 8.97 10.85
CA GLU A 44 -15.01 8.30 9.59
C GLU A 44 -16.19 8.36 8.61
N SER A 45 -17.43 8.25 9.12
CA SER A 45 -18.62 8.41 8.27
C SER A 45 -18.74 9.85 7.74
N GLU A 46 -18.44 10.84 8.55
CA GLU A 46 -18.45 12.25 8.14
C GLU A 46 -17.35 12.54 7.10
N ILE A 47 -16.13 12.01 7.31
CA ILE A 47 -15.03 12.08 6.32
C ILE A 47 -15.42 11.46 4.99
N ALA A 48 -16.12 10.32 5.01
CA ALA A 48 -16.52 9.61 3.80
C ALA A 48 -17.57 10.37 2.95
N GLU A 49 -18.34 11.27 3.56
CA GLU A 49 -19.34 12.11 2.88
C GLU A 49 -18.70 13.32 2.18
N ILE A 50 -17.46 13.67 2.51
CA ILE A 50 -16.74 14.79 1.88
C ILE A 50 -16.24 14.34 0.51
N GLU A 51 -16.83 14.84 -0.57
CA GLU A 51 -16.46 14.48 -1.95
C GLU A 51 -15.16 15.14 -2.40
N ASP A 52 -14.97 16.43 -2.06
CA ASP A 52 -13.77 17.16 -2.45
C ASP A 52 -12.54 16.68 -1.67
N TYR A 53 -11.44 16.50 -2.39
CA TYR A 53 -10.21 15.99 -1.80
C TYR A 53 -9.55 16.99 -0.85
N ASP A 54 -9.51 18.26 -1.22
CA ASP A 54 -8.83 19.30 -0.44
C ASP A 54 -9.62 19.59 0.84
N ASP A 55 -10.96 19.64 0.75
CA ASP A 55 -11.84 19.78 1.92
C ASP A 55 -11.68 18.59 2.89
N ARG A 56 -11.53 17.38 2.35
CA ARG A 56 -11.28 16.17 3.15
C ARG A 56 -9.94 16.24 3.88
N GLN A 57 -8.88 16.73 3.20
CA GLN A 57 -7.57 16.89 3.83
C GLN A 57 -7.61 17.95 4.93
N MET A 58 -8.26 19.08 4.70
CA MET A 58 -8.44 20.11 5.73
C MET A 58 -9.18 19.58 6.97
N PHE A 59 -10.22 18.78 6.77
CA PHE A 59 -10.97 18.16 7.88
C PHE A 59 -10.12 17.16 8.67
N LEU A 60 -9.33 16.33 7.99
CA LEU A 60 -8.37 15.43 8.64
C LEU A 60 -7.33 16.19 9.47
N GLU A 61 -6.76 17.26 8.92
CA GLU A 61 -5.79 18.11 9.61
C GLU A 61 -6.39 18.77 10.87
N GLU A 62 -7.63 19.24 10.80
CA GLU A 62 -8.35 19.81 11.94
C GLU A 62 -8.51 18.79 13.09
N LEU A 63 -8.70 17.53 12.74
CA LEU A 63 -8.79 16.42 13.69
C LEU A 63 -7.41 15.91 14.17
N GLY A 64 -6.32 16.44 13.64
CA GLY A 64 -4.97 15.95 13.91
C GLY A 64 -4.67 14.57 13.33
N LEU A 65 -5.36 14.19 12.26
CA LEU A 65 -5.19 12.93 11.55
C LEU A 65 -4.44 13.16 10.24
N GLU A 66 -3.43 12.33 9.96
CA GLU A 66 -2.72 12.35 8.68
C GLU A 66 -3.51 11.63 7.58
N GLU A 67 -4.26 10.59 7.96
CA GLU A 67 -5.04 9.73 7.06
C GLU A 67 -6.34 9.28 7.72
N SER A 68 -7.33 8.93 6.91
CA SER A 68 -8.58 8.35 7.41
C SER A 68 -8.33 6.97 8.06
N GLY A 69 -9.21 6.57 8.97
CA GLY A 69 -9.15 5.28 9.63
C GLY A 69 -9.26 4.10 8.64
N VAL A 70 -10.00 4.28 7.55
CA VAL A 70 -10.09 3.28 6.47
C VAL A 70 -8.73 3.05 5.81
N VAL A 71 -8.00 4.12 5.49
CA VAL A 71 -6.64 4.01 4.91
C VAL A 71 -5.71 3.31 5.90
N ARG A 72 -5.72 3.73 7.18
CA ARG A 72 -4.92 3.10 8.24
C ARG A 72 -5.27 1.62 8.44
N LEU A 73 -6.55 1.26 8.34
CA LEU A 73 -7.01 -0.14 8.42
C LEU A 73 -6.44 -0.99 7.27
N ILE A 74 -6.50 -0.48 6.03
CA ILE A 74 -5.95 -1.16 4.86
C ILE A 74 -4.44 -1.35 5.02
N GLN A 75 -3.71 -0.31 5.37
CA GLN A 75 -2.26 -0.38 5.58
C GLN A 75 -1.89 -1.36 6.71
N GLY A 76 -2.63 -1.34 7.82
CA GLY A 76 -2.45 -2.27 8.93
C GLY A 76 -2.68 -3.73 8.50
N ALA A 77 -3.72 -3.99 7.70
CA ALA A 77 -3.98 -5.31 7.15
C ALA A 77 -2.86 -5.77 6.21
N TYR A 78 -2.36 -4.89 5.34
CA TYR A 78 -1.22 -5.18 4.45
C TYR A 78 0.04 -5.51 5.25
N ARG A 79 0.37 -4.71 6.27
CA ARG A 79 1.52 -4.99 7.16
C ARG A 79 1.38 -6.36 7.83
N LEU A 80 0.22 -6.62 8.43
CA LEU A 80 -0.05 -7.85 9.17
C LEU A 80 0.02 -9.09 8.29
N LEU A 81 -0.48 -9.01 7.05
CA LEU A 81 -0.48 -10.10 6.08
C LEU A 81 0.82 -10.23 5.29
N GLY A 82 1.75 -9.29 5.47
CA GLY A 82 3.00 -9.24 4.70
C GLY A 82 2.77 -9.00 3.22
N LEU A 83 1.81 -8.15 2.90
CA LEU A 83 1.47 -7.77 1.52
C LEU A 83 2.18 -6.48 1.12
N GLN A 84 2.34 -6.31 -0.18
CA GLN A 84 2.81 -5.08 -0.82
C GLN A 84 2.20 -4.94 -2.22
N THR A 85 2.33 -3.77 -2.81
CA THR A 85 1.74 -3.43 -4.11
C THR A 85 2.83 -3.10 -5.13
N PHE A 86 2.69 -3.58 -6.35
CA PHE A 86 3.39 -3.05 -7.51
C PHE A 86 2.37 -2.58 -8.56
N PHE A 87 2.82 -1.77 -9.50
CA PHE A 87 1.98 -1.22 -10.57
C PHE A 87 2.42 -1.71 -11.92
N THR A 88 1.46 -1.83 -12.83
CA THR A 88 1.71 -1.84 -14.26
C THR A 88 1.11 -0.58 -14.87
N ALA A 89 1.85 0.07 -15.76
CA ALA A 89 1.39 1.25 -16.49
C ALA A 89 1.53 0.95 -17.98
N GLY A 90 0.42 0.98 -18.70
CA GLY A 90 0.33 0.85 -20.14
C GLY A 90 -0.39 2.05 -20.74
N ALA A 91 -0.44 2.12 -22.08
CA ALA A 91 -1.14 3.21 -22.77
C ALA A 91 -2.65 3.24 -22.45
N ASP A 92 -3.23 2.07 -22.24
CA ASP A 92 -4.67 1.90 -22.08
C ASP A 92 -5.09 1.67 -20.62
N GLU A 93 -4.20 1.18 -19.76
CA GLU A 93 -4.54 0.80 -18.39
C GLU A 93 -3.36 0.99 -17.43
N CYS A 94 -3.64 1.58 -16.26
CA CYS A 94 -2.77 1.53 -15.09
C CYS A 94 -3.42 0.65 -14.03
N ARG A 95 -2.68 -0.31 -13.47
CA ARG A 95 -3.24 -1.24 -12.50
C ARG A 95 -2.31 -1.51 -11.32
N ALA A 96 -2.90 -1.62 -10.13
CA ALA A 96 -2.23 -2.04 -8.91
C ALA A 96 -2.40 -3.56 -8.72
N TRP A 97 -1.31 -4.24 -8.35
CA TRP A 97 -1.27 -5.66 -8.12
C TRP A 97 -0.73 -5.97 -6.74
N THR A 98 -1.42 -6.82 -6.01
CA THR A 98 -1.02 -7.22 -4.67
C THR A 98 -0.15 -8.48 -4.71
N ILE A 99 1.00 -8.42 -4.05
CA ILE A 99 1.94 -9.54 -3.88
C ILE A 99 2.36 -9.66 -2.41
N ARG A 100 3.11 -10.71 -2.08
CA ARG A 100 3.72 -10.85 -0.77
C ARG A 100 5.09 -10.15 -0.71
N LYS A 101 5.44 -9.61 0.44
CA LYS A 101 6.80 -9.10 0.69
C LYS A 101 7.81 -10.23 0.49
N GLY A 102 8.83 -9.95 -0.32
CA GLY A 102 9.86 -10.93 -0.67
C GLY A 102 9.59 -11.70 -1.97
N ASP A 103 8.43 -11.52 -2.61
CA ASP A 103 8.18 -12.10 -3.92
C ASP A 103 9.15 -11.55 -4.96
N LYS A 104 9.66 -12.46 -5.80
CA LYS A 104 10.55 -12.13 -6.91
C LYS A 104 9.75 -11.77 -8.16
N ALA A 105 10.40 -11.08 -9.10
CA ALA A 105 9.80 -10.59 -10.34
C ALA A 105 9.00 -11.66 -11.13
N PRO A 106 9.45 -12.92 -11.32
CA PRO A 106 8.63 -13.93 -11.98
C PRO A 106 7.33 -14.22 -11.25
N ARG A 107 7.37 -14.26 -9.90
CA ARG A 107 6.17 -14.51 -9.09
C ARG A 107 5.18 -13.34 -9.18
N ALA A 108 5.69 -12.10 -9.17
CA ALA A 108 4.88 -10.90 -9.41
C ALA A 108 4.23 -10.91 -10.79
N ALA A 109 4.98 -11.28 -11.84
CA ALA A 109 4.45 -11.47 -13.18
C ALA A 109 3.32 -12.52 -13.21
N GLY A 110 3.46 -13.58 -12.42
CA GLY A 110 2.47 -14.67 -12.28
C GLY A 110 1.13 -14.23 -11.69
N VAL A 111 1.11 -13.17 -10.89
CA VAL A 111 -0.15 -12.59 -10.37
C VAL A 111 -0.99 -11.97 -11.50
N ILE A 112 -0.35 -11.48 -12.56
CA ILE A 112 -1.03 -10.97 -13.74
C ILE A 112 -1.56 -12.13 -14.58
N HIS A 113 -0.67 -13.07 -14.97
CA HIS A 113 -1.01 -14.26 -15.72
C HIS A 113 0.06 -15.34 -15.56
N SER A 114 -0.36 -16.62 -15.50
CA SER A 114 0.55 -17.75 -15.33
C SER A 114 1.61 -17.88 -16.45
N ASP A 115 1.28 -17.43 -17.66
CA ASP A 115 2.22 -17.43 -18.78
C ASP A 115 3.35 -16.43 -18.60
N PHE A 116 3.08 -15.30 -17.93
CA PHE A 116 4.11 -14.31 -17.61
C PHE A 116 5.14 -14.88 -16.63
N GLU A 117 4.71 -15.69 -15.66
CA GLU A 117 5.63 -16.38 -14.74
C GLU A 117 6.47 -17.43 -15.48
N ARG A 118 5.83 -18.28 -16.30
CA ARG A 118 6.51 -19.36 -17.03
C ARG A 118 7.51 -18.83 -18.04
N GLY A 119 7.08 -17.84 -18.82
CA GLY A 119 7.88 -17.26 -19.91
C GLY A 119 8.75 -16.09 -19.48
N PHE A 120 8.87 -15.77 -18.18
CA PHE A 120 9.57 -14.60 -17.69
C PHE A 120 11.02 -14.52 -18.23
N ILE A 121 11.35 -13.39 -18.85
CA ILE A 121 12.70 -13.07 -19.34
C ILE A 121 13.34 -12.04 -18.41
N ARG A 122 12.72 -10.88 -18.27
CA ARG A 122 13.18 -9.75 -17.45
C ARG A 122 12.02 -8.79 -17.17
N ALA A 123 12.23 -7.87 -16.23
CA ALA A 123 11.34 -6.75 -16.00
C ALA A 123 12.08 -5.42 -16.18
N GLU A 124 11.42 -4.46 -16.78
CA GLU A 124 11.81 -3.05 -16.66
C GLU A 124 11.11 -2.48 -15.43
N VAL A 125 11.87 -1.83 -14.55
CA VAL A 125 11.39 -1.37 -13.25
C VAL A 125 11.67 0.12 -13.10
N ILE A 126 10.66 0.86 -12.72
CA ILE A 126 10.74 2.28 -12.36
C ILE A 126 10.29 2.43 -10.91
N LYS A 127 11.04 3.18 -10.10
CA LYS A 127 10.59 3.52 -8.76
C LYS A 127 9.48 4.56 -8.82
N TYR A 128 8.47 4.43 -7.96
CA TYR A 128 7.34 5.36 -7.90
C TYR A 128 7.78 6.83 -7.81
N ASP A 129 8.73 7.13 -6.91
CA ASP A 129 9.25 8.50 -6.72
C ASP A 129 9.96 9.06 -7.96
N ASP A 130 10.71 8.20 -8.68
CA ASP A 130 11.33 8.59 -9.94
C ASP A 130 10.25 8.90 -11.00
N TYR A 131 9.20 8.06 -11.09
CA TYR A 131 8.08 8.33 -12.00
C TYR A 131 7.36 9.63 -11.65
N MET A 132 7.10 9.86 -10.36
CA MET A 132 6.46 11.11 -9.90
C MET A 132 7.31 12.35 -10.17
N THR A 133 8.63 12.20 -10.20
CA THR A 133 9.56 13.30 -10.52
C THR A 133 9.60 13.59 -12.02
N TYR A 134 9.76 12.57 -12.86
CA TYR A 134 9.95 12.73 -14.31
C TYR A 134 8.66 12.66 -15.12
N LYS A 135 7.54 12.20 -14.54
CA LYS A 135 6.17 12.17 -15.07
C LYS A 135 5.92 11.26 -16.28
N THR A 136 6.95 10.80 -16.97
CA THR A 136 6.81 9.89 -18.12
C THR A 136 7.91 8.84 -18.14
N GLU A 137 7.61 7.65 -18.64
CA GLU A 137 8.60 6.57 -18.81
C GLU A 137 9.78 6.99 -19.69
N ALA A 138 9.52 7.76 -20.75
CA ALA A 138 10.56 8.28 -21.63
C ALA A 138 11.55 9.17 -20.89
N ALA A 139 11.05 10.06 -20.03
CA ALA A 139 11.90 10.95 -19.23
C ALA A 139 12.66 10.17 -18.13
N VAL A 140 12.03 9.19 -17.49
CA VAL A 140 12.70 8.29 -16.53
C VAL A 140 13.83 7.52 -17.21
N ARG A 141 13.58 6.97 -18.41
CA ARG A 141 14.58 6.24 -19.21
C ARG A 141 15.74 7.16 -19.63
N ALA A 142 15.45 8.37 -20.09
CA ALA A 142 16.47 9.36 -20.45
C ALA A 142 17.33 9.79 -19.26
N ALA A 143 16.74 9.84 -18.06
CA ALA A 143 17.44 10.11 -16.80
C ALA A 143 18.26 8.89 -16.26
N GLY A 144 18.21 7.73 -16.92
CA GLY A 144 18.90 6.52 -16.49
C GLY A 144 18.31 5.90 -15.21
N LYS A 145 17.03 6.15 -14.93
CA LYS A 145 16.33 5.70 -13.72
C LYS A 145 15.46 4.46 -13.92
N MET A 146 15.44 3.93 -15.13
CA MET A 146 14.76 2.66 -15.43
C MET A 146 15.73 1.50 -15.25
N GLY A 147 15.45 0.62 -14.28
CA GLY A 147 16.18 -0.62 -14.03
C GLY A 147 15.77 -1.71 -15.01
N ILE A 148 16.70 -2.60 -15.33
CA ILE A 148 16.44 -3.87 -16.05
C ILE A 148 16.77 -4.99 -15.08
N GLU A 149 15.74 -5.73 -14.65
CA GLU A 149 15.84 -6.67 -13.55
C GLU A 149 15.56 -8.11 -14.02
N GLY A 150 16.34 -9.03 -13.48
CA GLY A 150 16.23 -10.46 -13.77
C GLY A 150 15.33 -11.22 -12.80
N LYS A 151 15.40 -12.56 -12.88
CA LYS A 151 14.55 -13.48 -12.10
C LYS A 151 14.73 -13.38 -10.59
N ASP A 152 15.88 -12.90 -10.13
CA ASP A 152 16.21 -12.83 -8.71
C ASP A 152 15.83 -11.49 -8.06
N TYR A 153 15.34 -10.55 -8.84
CA TYR A 153 14.89 -9.27 -8.35
C TYR A 153 13.72 -9.44 -7.37
N VAL A 154 13.89 -8.95 -6.16
CA VAL A 154 12.84 -8.89 -5.14
C VAL A 154 12.08 -7.59 -5.34
N VAL A 155 10.81 -7.72 -5.73
CA VAL A 155 9.93 -6.56 -5.98
C VAL A 155 9.78 -5.72 -4.73
N GLN A 156 9.82 -4.42 -4.89
CA GLN A 156 9.63 -3.46 -3.81
C GLN A 156 8.23 -2.85 -3.89
N ASP A 157 7.73 -2.39 -2.74
CA ASP A 157 6.45 -1.69 -2.68
C ASP A 157 6.50 -0.41 -3.53
N GLY A 158 5.48 -0.20 -4.37
CA GLY A 158 5.42 0.92 -5.29
C GLY A 158 6.22 0.78 -6.60
N ASP A 159 6.88 -0.34 -6.86
CA ASP A 159 7.55 -0.55 -8.14
C ASP A 159 6.55 -0.47 -9.30
N ILE A 160 6.89 0.28 -10.35
CA ILE A 160 6.16 0.30 -11.63
C ILE A 160 6.92 -0.63 -12.57
N MET A 161 6.25 -1.70 -13.02
CA MET A 161 6.91 -2.80 -13.70
C MET A 161 6.32 -3.08 -15.09
N HIS A 162 7.21 -3.30 -16.06
CA HIS A 162 6.86 -3.84 -17.36
C HIS A 162 7.57 -5.19 -17.58
N PHE A 163 6.80 -6.27 -17.72
CA PHE A 163 7.32 -7.62 -17.84
C PHE A 163 7.55 -8.01 -19.31
N LEU A 164 8.75 -8.51 -19.60
CA LEU A 164 9.06 -9.15 -20.88
C LEU A 164 9.07 -10.66 -20.67
N PHE A 165 8.28 -11.34 -21.47
CA PHE A 165 8.12 -12.81 -21.40
C PHE A 165 7.99 -13.40 -22.80
N ASN A 166 8.21 -14.71 -22.90
CA ASN A 166 8.03 -15.49 -24.13
C ASN A 166 7.39 -16.84 -23.78
N VAL A 167 6.28 -17.18 -24.40
CA VAL A 167 5.53 -18.43 -24.24
C VAL A 167 5.25 -19.08 -25.58
#